data_f390fc28c14a1db4b986cf1c8557ef84
#
_entry.id   f390fc28c14a1db4b986cf1c8557ef84
#
_cell.length_a   1.000
_cell.length_b   1.000
_cell.length_c   1.000
_cell.angle_alpha   90.00
_cell.angle_beta   90.00
_cell.angle_gamma   90.00
#
_symmetry.space_group_name_H-M   'P 1'
#
loop_
_entity.id
_entity.type
_entity.pdbx_description
1 polymer ?
#
loop_
_entity_poly.entity_id
_entity_poly.type
_entity_poly.pdbx_seq_one_letter_code
_entity_poly.pdbx_strand_id
1 'polypeptide(L)' 'MDQLETAARRGQRVALSRRGTEYIVVARRVTTEGRQDVLVGLLPMTGEELTFRLDQIDSFQVVG' A
#
# COMPACT_ATOMS: atom_id res chain seq x y z
N MET A 1 0.52 12.94 4.70
CA MET A 1 -0.03 12.71 4.70
C MET A 1 -0.15 11.90 4.95
N ASP A 2 0.23 11.30 5.87
CA ASP A 2 -0.28 10.74 5.58
C ASP A 2 -0.43 9.41 6.11
N GLN A 3 -1.65 8.86 6.13
CA GLN A 3 -1.98 7.57 6.71
C GLN A 3 -1.15 6.45 6.12
N LEU A 4 -0.90 6.51 4.81
CA LEU A 4 -0.12 5.45 4.19
C LEU A 4 1.34 5.50 4.61
N GLU A 5 1.91 6.68 4.72
CA GLU A 5 3.29 6.79 5.17
C GLU A 5 3.43 6.32 6.62
N THR A 6 2.47 6.68 7.45
CA THR A 6 2.48 6.24 8.85
C THR A 6 2.33 4.72 8.92
N ALA A 7 1.41 4.16 8.13
CA ALA A 7 1.21 2.72 8.10
C ALA A 7 2.48 2.01 7.64
N ALA A 8 3.15 2.57 6.64
CA ALA A 8 4.38 1.97 6.13
C ALA A 8 5.48 2.02 7.18
N ARG A 9 5.58 3.13 7.90
CA ARG A 9 6.60 3.27 8.93
C ARG A 9 6.39 2.29 10.06
N ARG A 10 5.12 1.97 10.37
CA ARG A 10 4.78 1.07 11.46
C ARG A 10 4.57 -0.36 11.02
N GLY A 11 4.66 -0.65 9.72
CA GLY A 11 4.46 -2.00 9.24
C GLY A 11 3.02 -2.47 9.40
N GLN A 12 2.05 -1.58 9.29
CA GLN A 12 0.65 -1.90 9.48
C GLN A 12 0.06 -2.51 8.23
N ARG A 13 -1.04 -3.25 8.41
CA ARG A 13 -1.77 -3.80 7.28
C ARG A 13 -2.68 -2.74 6.70
N VAL A 14 -2.78 -2.76 5.38
CA VAL A 14 -3.64 -1.84 4.65
C VAL A 14 -4.53 -2.66 3.73
N ALA A 15 -5.83 -2.45 3.83
CA ALA A 15 -6.78 -3.00 2.86
C ALA A 15 -6.99 -1.94 1.81
N LEU A 16 -6.74 -2.27 0.56
CA LEU A 16 -6.90 -1.30 -0.51
C LEU A 16 -7.62 -1.90 -1.69
N SER A 17 -8.21 -1.05 -2.49
CA SER A 17 -8.91 -1.46 -3.70
C SER A 17 -8.26 -0.78 -4.89
N ARG A 18 -7.94 -1.57 -5.91
CA ARG A 18 -7.38 -1.06 -7.16
C ARG A 18 -8.11 -1.72 -8.31
N ARG A 19 -8.76 -0.90 -9.13
CA ARG A 19 -9.49 -1.39 -10.31
C ARG A 19 -10.49 -2.49 -9.94
N GLY A 20 -11.19 -2.30 -8.82
CA GLY A 20 -12.20 -3.24 -8.41
C GLY A 20 -11.68 -4.49 -7.71
N THR A 21 -10.38 -4.64 -7.57
CA THR A 21 -9.77 -5.76 -6.88
C THR A 21 -9.29 -5.31 -5.52
N GLU A 22 -9.60 -6.08 -4.48
CA GLU A 22 -9.18 -5.75 -3.13
C GLU A 22 -7.92 -6.51 -2.78
N TYR A 23 -7.02 -5.81 -2.09
CA TYR A 23 -5.76 -6.39 -1.61
C TYR A 23 -5.60 -6.06 -0.15
N ILE A 24 -5.02 -6.98 0.60
CA ILE A 24 -4.60 -6.70 1.97
C ILE A 24 -3.10 -6.93 2.01
N VAL A 25 -2.36 -5.87 2.30
CA VAL A 25 -0.90 -5.92 2.27
C VAL A 25 -0.35 -5.32 3.54
N VAL A 26 0.86 -5.75 3.89
CA VAL A 26 1.60 -5.10 4.96
C VAL A 26 2.39 -3.97 4.33
N ALA A 27 2.10 -2.74 4.73
CA ALA A 27 2.76 -1.58 4.13
C ALA A 27 4.23 -1.58 4.52
N ARG A 28 5.10 -1.37 3.54
CA ARG A 28 6.53 -1.34 3.77
C ARG A 28 7.08 0.06 3.65
N ARG A 29 6.77 0.73 2.56
CA ARG A 29 7.23 2.11 2.38
C ARG A 29 6.40 2.79 1.30
N VAL A 30 6.39 4.10 1.35
CA VAL A 30 5.87 4.93 0.27
C VAL A 30 7.07 5.63 -0.34
N THR A 31 7.19 5.55 -1.64
CA THR A 31 8.33 6.15 -2.32
C THR A 31 7.86 6.79 -3.62
N THR A 32 8.75 7.49 -4.29
CA THR A 32 8.45 8.16 -5.53
C THR A 32 9.26 7.51 -6.64
N GLU A 33 8.59 7.13 -7.72
CA GLU A 33 9.24 6.61 -8.91
C GLU A 33 8.86 7.50 -10.07
N GLY A 34 9.86 8.18 -10.63
CA GLY A 34 9.60 9.19 -11.62
C GLY A 34 8.81 10.30 -10.97
N ARG A 35 7.58 10.52 -11.45
CA ARG A 35 6.71 11.54 -10.89
C ARG A 35 5.52 10.93 -10.17
N GLN A 36 5.59 9.64 -9.85
CA GLN A 36 4.47 8.92 -9.27
C GLN A 36 4.83 8.48 -7.87
N ASP A 37 3.89 8.70 -6.95
CA ASP A 37 4.03 8.13 -5.62
C ASP A 37 3.51 6.71 -5.65
N VAL A 38 4.25 5.79 -5.04
CA VAL A 38 3.88 4.39 -5.01
C VAL A 38 3.96 3.87 -3.59
N LEU A 39 3.07 2.92 -3.30
CA LEU A 39 3.08 2.18 -2.05
C LEU A 39 3.68 0.81 -2.31
N VAL A 40 4.70 0.44 -1.53
CA VAL A 40 5.27 -0.89 -1.59
C VAL A 40 4.72 -1.68 -0.42
N GLY A 41 4.10 -2.81 -0.70
CA GLY A 41 3.52 -3.65 0.33
C GLY A 41 3.83 -5.11 0.10
N LEU A 42 3.67 -5.90 1.15
CA LEU A 42 3.88 -7.34 1.07
C LEU A 42 2.56 -8.05 1.25
N LEU A 43 2.34 -9.08 0.45
CA LEU A 43 1.23 -10.01 0.68
C LEU A 43 1.59 -10.85 1.90
N PRO A 44 0.75 -10.83 2.95
CA PRO A 44 1.13 -11.52 4.18
C PRO A 44 1.29 -13.02 4.01
N MET A 45 0.52 -13.61 3.08
CA MET A 45 0.53 -15.07 2.96
C MET A 45 1.73 -15.59 2.21
N THR A 46 2.22 -14.84 1.24
CA THR A 46 3.32 -15.33 0.40
C THR A 46 4.61 -14.57 0.62
N GLY A 47 4.53 -13.36 1.22
CA GLY A 47 5.69 -12.50 1.34
C GLY A 47 6.08 -11.82 0.05
N GLU A 48 5.23 -11.93 -0.97
CA GLU A 48 5.52 -11.30 -2.25
C GLU A 48 5.36 -9.79 -2.15
N GLU A 49 6.32 -9.06 -2.72
CA GLU A 49 6.29 -7.61 -2.67
C GLU A 49 5.54 -7.08 -3.89
N LEU A 50 4.59 -6.20 -3.64
CA LEU A 50 3.80 -5.57 -4.68
C LEU A 50 3.95 -4.07 -4.61
N THR A 51 3.83 -3.42 -5.75
CA THR A 51 3.92 -1.98 -5.85
C THR A 51 2.60 -1.45 -6.41
N PHE A 52 2.04 -0.44 -5.72
CA PHE A 52 0.78 0.17 -6.12
C PHE A 52 1.00 1.65 -6.35
N ARG A 53 0.64 2.14 -7.52
CA ARG A 53 0.66 3.58 -7.76
C ARG A 53 -0.51 4.20 -7.00
N LEU A 54 -0.22 5.26 -6.24
CA LEU A 54 -1.26 5.85 -5.40
C LEU A 54 -2.40 6.42 -6.21
N ASP A 55 -2.14 6.89 -7.42
CA ASP A 55 -3.19 7.44 -8.26
C ASP A 55 -4.11 6.36 -8.84
N GLN A 56 -3.76 5.08 -8.69
CA GLN A 56 -4.59 3.98 -9.15
C GLN A 56 -5.34 3.30 -8.02
N ILE A 57 -5.09 3.71 -6.78
CA ILE A 57 -5.79 3.15 -5.64
C ILE A 57 -7.12 3.87 -5.51
N ASP A 58 -8.22 3.10 -5.57
CA ASP A 58 -9.55 3.67 -5.47
C ASP A 58 -9.87 4.06 -4.04
N SER A 59 -9.49 3.23 -3.09
CA SER A 59 -9.72 3.49 -1.68
C SER A 59 -8.79 2.63 -0.85
N PHE A 60 -8.58 3.03 0.40
CA PHE A 60 -7.76 2.22 1.29
C PHE A 60 -8.20 2.46 2.72
N GLN A 61 -7.86 1.51 3.58
CA GLN A 61 -8.12 1.59 5.00
C GLN A 61 -6.99 0.91 5.73
N VAL A 62 -6.44 1.59 6.73
CA VAL A 62 -5.41 1.00 7.58
C VAL A 62 -6.13 0.14 8.62
N VAL A 63 -5.77 -1.11 8.69
CA VAL A 63 -6.48 -2.06 9.56
C VAL A 63 -5.62 -2.64 10.67
N GLY A 64 -4.42 -2.16 10.84
CA GLY A 64 -3.62 -2.61 11.97
C GLY A 64 -2.29 -3.21 11.67
#